data_245413201ccf5167facc13563ed20d3e
#
_entry.id   245413201ccf5167facc13563ed20d3e
#
_cell.length_a   1.000
_cell.length_b   1.000
_cell.length_c   1.000
_cell.angle_alpha   90.00
_cell.angle_beta   90.00
_cell.angle_gamma   90.00
#
_symmetry.space_group_name_H-M   'P 1'
#
loop_
_entity.id
_entity.type
_entity.pdbx_description
1 polymer ?
#
loop_
_entity_poly.entity_id
_entity_poly.type
_entity_poly.pdbx_seq_one_letter_code
_entity_poly.pdbx_strand_id
1 'polypeptide(L)'
;MRQAMLTIPELLDKLEKFYGRQEPCWPVDPYEFIVWWQCGYPASDASCAKGWDKLKSEVGIEPRQLLAATPRQLAAALKPGGMIPELRGLRLKEIAMRVQDEFGGDLRAALTGPLSAARKTLKQFPGIADPGADRILLFAGIAPIAAVPSNATQVLVRVLDGVEGKNYVANYRRAQQAIEDAVPKKIDARTRAYLLVKHHGQEICKRTKPKCEQCPVSANCAYFARRPGS
;
A
#
# COMPACT_ATOMS: atom_id res chain seq x y z
N MET A 1 -5.70 35.73 -11.94
CA MET A 1 -6.83 34.77 -11.92
C MET A 1 -6.45 33.64 -10.99
N ARG A 2 -7.24 33.36 -9.93
CA ARG A 2 -7.01 32.15 -9.10
C ARG A 2 -7.32 30.93 -9.98
N GLN A 3 -6.32 30.14 -10.32
CA GLN A 3 -6.55 28.86 -10.98
C GLN A 3 -7.49 28.00 -10.11
N ALA A 4 -8.52 27.41 -10.72
CA ALA A 4 -9.44 26.54 -10.03
C ALA A 4 -8.65 25.39 -9.40
N MET A 5 -8.89 25.14 -8.11
CA MET A 5 -8.27 24.01 -7.40
C MET A 5 -8.76 22.70 -8.02
N LEU A 6 -7.83 21.79 -8.25
CA LEU A 6 -8.12 20.47 -8.81
C LEU A 6 -8.94 19.64 -7.82
N THR A 7 -10.04 19.08 -8.27
CA THR A 7 -10.80 18.09 -7.51
C THR A 7 -10.12 16.71 -7.54
N ILE A 8 -10.44 15.83 -6.59
CA ILE A 8 -9.89 14.47 -6.58
C ILE A 8 -10.29 13.67 -7.82
N PRO A 9 -11.55 13.68 -8.30
CA PRO A 9 -11.90 13.02 -9.56
C PRO A 9 -11.06 13.52 -10.74
N GLU A 10 -10.93 14.83 -10.92
CA GLU A 10 -10.10 15.42 -11.99
C GLU A 10 -8.62 15.04 -11.87
N LEU A 11 -8.09 14.98 -10.64
CA LEU A 11 -6.74 14.47 -10.39
C LEU A 11 -6.60 13.05 -10.90
N LEU A 12 -7.49 12.15 -10.50
CA LEU A 12 -7.44 10.74 -10.88
C LEU A 12 -7.58 10.55 -12.40
N ASP A 13 -8.47 11.29 -13.04
CA ASP A 13 -8.65 11.22 -14.49
C ASP A 13 -7.40 11.70 -15.25
N LYS A 14 -6.76 12.78 -14.79
CA LYS A 14 -5.50 13.27 -15.37
C LYS A 14 -4.35 12.27 -15.17
N LEU A 15 -4.27 11.65 -13.99
CA LEU A 15 -3.25 10.62 -13.71
C LEU A 15 -3.47 9.37 -14.56
N GLU A 16 -4.71 8.90 -14.70
CA GLU A 16 -5.00 7.75 -15.54
C GLU A 16 -4.79 8.01 -17.03
N LYS A 17 -5.12 9.20 -17.50
CA LYS A 17 -4.78 9.62 -18.87
C LYS A 17 -3.27 9.62 -19.13
N PHE A 18 -2.48 9.95 -18.13
CA PHE A 18 -1.03 10.06 -18.25
C PHE A 18 -0.32 8.70 -18.09
N TYR A 19 -0.73 7.86 -17.15
CA TYR A 19 -0.08 6.58 -16.82
C TYR A 19 -0.78 5.36 -17.43
N GLY A 20 -2.00 5.50 -17.92
CA GLY A 20 -2.88 4.38 -18.20
C GLY A 20 -3.48 3.75 -16.94
N ARG A 21 -4.32 2.76 -17.13
CA ARG A 21 -4.89 1.94 -16.05
C ARG A 21 -3.77 1.22 -15.30
N GLN A 22 -3.86 1.25 -13.98
CA GLN A 22 -2.90 0.61 -13.10
C GLN A 22 -3.50 -0.64 -12.47
N GLU A 23 -2.68 -1.69 -12.34
CA GLU A 23 -3.06 -2.94 -11.69
C GLU A 23 -2.13 -3.22 -10.49
N PRO A 24 -2.60 -3.97 -9.47
CA PRO A 24 -1.77 -4.34 -8.34
C PRO A 24 -0.66 -5.32 -8.79
N CYS A 25 0.59 -5.04 -8.40
CA CYS A 25 1.73 -5.92 -8.62
C CYS A 25 2.04 -6.81 -7.40
N TRP A 26 1.03 -7.09 -6.58
CA TRP A 26 1.10 -7.90 -5.37
C TRP A 26 -0.12 -8.82 -5.25
N PRO A 27 -0.05 -9.89 -4.44
CA PRO A 27 -1.20 -10.74 -4.18
C PRO A 27 -2.35 -9.98 -3.54
N VAL A 28 -3.58 -10.26 -3.95
CA VAL A 28 -4.79 -9.63 -3.40
C VAL A 28 -5.45 -10.47 -2.31
N ASP A 29 -5.08 -11.74 -2.16
CA ASP A 29 -5.51 -12.55 -1.03
C ASP A 29 -4.90 -12.01 0.27
N PRO A 30 -5.66 -11.91 1.38
CA PRO A 30 -5.16 -11.35 2.63
C PRO A 30 -3.92 -12.04 3.20
N TYR A 31 -3.91 -13.37 3.20
CA TYR A 31 -2.79 -14.15 3.72
C TYR A 31 -1.55 -13.99 2.82
N GLU A 32 -1.73 -14.20 1.53
CA GLU A 32 -0.64 -14.07 0.56
C GLU A 32 -0.05 -12.66 0.58
N PHE A 33 -0.89 -11.63 0.73
CA PHE A 33 -0.42 -10.25 0.85
C PHE A 33 0.47 -10.05 2.09
N ILE A 34 0.10 -10.60 3.24
CA ILE A 34 0.88 -10.47 4.47
C ILE A 34 2.22 -11.20 4.31
N VAL A 35 2.25 -12.37 3.67
CA VAL A 35 3.49 -13.09 3.34
C VAL A 35 4.34 -12.26 2.36
N TRP A 36 3.75 -11.76 1.28
CA TRP A 36 4.43 -10.88 0.31
C TRP A 36 5.02 -9.62 0.98
N TRP A 37 4.30 -9.06 1.94
CA TRP A 37 4.78 -7.91 2.72
C TRP A 37 6.09 -8.22 3.45
N GLN A 38 6.22 -9.40 4.01
CA GLN A 38 7.47 -9.84 4.64
C GLN A 38 8.58 -10.13 3.62
N CYS A 39 8.27 -10.29 2.33
CA CYS A 39 9.29 -10.54 1.32
C CYS A 39 10.18 -9.34 1.03
N GLY A 40 9.80 -8.12 1.44
CA GLY A 40 10.66 -6.96 1.17
C GLY A 40 10.27 -5.64 1.82
N TYR A 41 9.02 -5.42 2.18
CA TYR A 41 8.59 -4.10 2.68
C TYR A 41 9.47 -3.63 3.88
N PRO A 42 9.90 -2.36 3.94
CA PRO A 42 9.48 -1.21 3.12
C PRO A 42 10.31 -0.96 1.84
N ALA A 43 11.01 -1.96 1.33
CA ALA A 43 11.69 -1.84 0.04
C ALA A 43 10.69 -1.65 -1.12
N SER A 44 11.19 -1.47 -2.33
CA SER A 44 10.35 -1.30 -3.51
C SER A 44 9.49 -2.53 -3.81
N ASP A 45 8.36 -2.35 -4.50
CA ASP A 45 7.53 -3.48 -4.95
C ASP A 45 8.33 -4.49 -5.79
N ALA A 46 9.27 -4.01 -6.61
CA ALA A 46 10.17 -4.87 -7.37
C ALA A 46 11.10 -5.72 -6.49
N SER A 47 11.56 -5.16 -5.36
CA SER A 47 12.34 -5.94 -4.38
C SER A 47 11.46 -6.96 -3.67
N CYS A 48 10.24 -6.57 -3.28
CA CYS A 48 9.28 -7.50 -2.69
C CYS A 48 8.96 -8.66 -3.65
N ALA A 49 8.76 -8.38 -4.94
CA ALA A 49 8.51 -9.39 -5.95
C ALA A 49 9.66 -10.40 -6.06
N LYS A 50 10.91 -9.94 -6.08
CA LYS A 50 12.09 -10.84 -6.10
C LYS A 50 12.13 -11.78 -4.88
N GLY A 51 11.86 -11.24 -3.68
CA GLY A 51 11.79 -12.05 -2.47
C GLY A 51 10.62 -13.03 -2.49
N TRP A 52 9.47 -12.59 -3.01
CA TRP A 52 8.26 -13.41 -3.16
C TRP A 52 8.47 -14.58 -4.13
N ASP A 53 8.99 -14.32 -5.32
CA ASP A 53 9.23 -15.33 -6.33
C ASP A 53 10.20 -16.39 -5.83
N LYS A 54 11.26 -15.96 -5.16
CA LYS A 54 12.23 -16.86 -4.57
C LYS A 54 11.66 -17.68 -3.41
N LEU A 55 10.86 -17.06 -2.53
CA LEU A 55 10.20 -17.78 -1.46
C LEU A 55 9.25 -18.85 -2.00
N LYS A 56 8.43 -18.51 -3.00
CA LYS A 56 7.53 -19.46 -3.65
C LYS A 56 8.25 -20.64 -4.29
N SER A 57 9.36 -20.38 -4.98
CA SER A 57 10.10 -21.42 -5.71
C SER A 57 10.93 -22.32 -4.81
N GLU A 58 11.54 -21.81 -3.75
CA GLU A 58 12.49 -22.56 -2.91
C GLU A 58 11.87 -23.17 -1.65
N VAL A 59 10.79 -22.56 -1.13
CA VAL A 59 10.17 -22.96 0.15
C VAL A 59 8.69 -23.28 -0.04
N GLY A 60 7.96 -22.45 -0.81
CA GLY A 60 6.52 -22.38 -0.84
C GLY A 60 5.98 -21.32 0.11
N ILE A 61 4.67 -21.06 0.02
CA ILE A 61 4.00 -20.02 0.81
C ILE A 61 2.92 -20.55 1.73
N GLU A 62 2.53 -21.80 1.60
CA GLU A 62 1.53 -22.41 2.47
C GLU A 62 2.01 -22.42 3.93
N PRO A 63 1.11 -22.22 4.92
CA PRO A 63 1.48 -22.20 6.34
C PRO A 63 2.36 -23.38 6.75
N ARG A 64 2.01 -24.60 6.33
CA ARG A 64 2.78 -25.81 6.64
C ARG A 64 4.19 -25.81 6.05
N GLN A 65 4.36 -25.27 4.84
CA GLN A 65 5.66 -25.16 4.18
C GLN A 65 6.55 -24.16 4.92
N LEU A 66 6.01 -22.99 5.26
CA LEU A 66 6.73 -21.97 6.03
C LEU A 66 7.13 -22.46 7.42
N LEU A 67 6.28 -23.24 8.10
CA LEU A 67 6.57 -23.82 9.41
C LEU A 67 7.64 -24.90 9.34
N ALA A 68 7.64 -25.74 8.30
CA ALA A 68 8.61 -26.80 8.09
C ALA A 68 10.00 -26.27 7.70
N ALA A 69 10.07 -25.13 7.00
CA ALA A 69 11.34 -24.56 6.55
C ALA A 69 12.24 -24.14 7.71
N THR A 70 13.55 -24.36 7.56
CA THR A 70 14.52 -23.89 8.54
C THR A 70 14.68 -22.37 8.49
N PRO A 71 15.10 -21.70 9.58
CA PRO A 71 15.40 -20.27 9.57
C PRO A 71 16.41 -19.86 8.48
N ARG A 72 17.39 -20.71 8.21
CA ARG A 72 18.40 -20.48 7.15
C ARG A 72 17.79 -20.50 5.75
N GLN A 73 16.88 -21.44 5.47
CA GLN A 73 16.17 -21.50 4.18
C GLN A 73 15.29 -20.25 3.97
N LEU A 74 14.51 -19.84 4.97
CA LEU A 74 13.69 -18.65 4.90
C LEU A 74 14.53 -17.38 4.70
N ALA A 75 15.61 -17.21 5.45
CA ALA A 75 16.50 -16.07 5.29
C ALA A 75 17.15 -16.02 3.89
N ALA A 76 17.58 -17.16 3.36
CA ALA A 76 18.15 -17.25 2.02
C ALA A 76 17.14 -16.90 0.92
N ALA A 77 15.89 -17.36 1.06
CA ALA A 77 14.81 -17.05 0.13
C ALA A 77 14.42 -15.54 0.18
N LEU A 78 14.43 -14.93 1.36
CA LEU A 78 14.04 -13.53 1.56
C LEU A 78 15.16 -12.51 1.25
N LYS A 79 16.41 -12.95 1.11
CA LYS A 79 17.56 -12.05 0.89
C LYS A 79 17.41 -11.12 -0.32
N PRO A 80 16.86 -11.52 -1.48
CA PRO A 80 16.65 -10.63 -2.61
C PRO A 80 15.67 -9.49 -2.34
N GLY A 81 14.76 -9.65 -1.38
CA GLY A 81 13.78 -8.63 -0.98
C GLY A 81 14.37 -7.47 -0.18
N GLY A 82 15.58 -7.60 0.37
CA GLY A 82 16.27 -6.53 1.09
C GLY A 82 16.75 -6.90 2.50
N MET A 83 16.83 -5.91 3.39
CA MET A 83 17.44 -6.02 4.71
C MET A 83 16.72 -6.97 5.68
N ILE A 84 17.45 -7.47 6.69
CA ILE A 84 16.95 -8.26 7.83
C ILE A 84 16.16 -9.53 7.44
N PRO A 85 16.67 -10.36 6.49
CA PRO A 85 15.93 -11.54 6.03
C PRO A 85 15.69 -12.56 7.16
N GLU A 86 16.58 -12.64 8.16
CA GLU A 86 16.42 -13.50 9.32
C GLU A 86 15.18 -13.14 10.15
N LEU A 87 15.02 -11.86 10.49
CA LEU A 87 13.86 -11.38 11.23
C LEU A 87 12.56 -11.57 10.43
N ARG A 88 12.61 -11.36 9.11
CA ARG A 88 11.46 -11.59 8.25
C ARG A 88 11.09 -13.07 8.20
N GLY A 89 12.07 -13.97 8.17
CA GLY A 89 11.85 -15.41 8.25
C GLY A 89 11.15 -15.81 9.56
N LEU A 90 11.55 -15.24 10.69
CA LEU A 90 10.86 -15.45 11.97
C LEU A 90 9.40 -14.96 11.93
N ARG A 91 9.18 -13.77 11.35
CA ARG A 91 7.82 -13.22 11.17
C ARG A 91 6.96 -14.08 10.25
N LEU A 92 7.53 -14.68 9.20
CA LEU A 92 6.78 -15.61 8.34
C LEU A 92 6.32 -16.84 9.12
N LYS A 93 7.15 -17.39 10.02
CA LYS A 93 6.73 -18.49 10.90
C LYS A 93 5.63 -18.07 11.86
N GLU A 94 5.73 -16.89 12.47
CA GLU A 94 4.69 -16.33 13.34
C GLU A 94 3.37 -16.16 12.58
N ILE A 95 3.41 -15.63 11.36
CA ILE A 95 2.24 -15.45 10.50
C ILE A 95 1.61 -16.81 10.18
N ALA A 96 2.42 -17.78 9.74
CA ALA A 96 1.96 -19.12 9.37
C ALA A 96 1.32 -19.86 10.56
N MET A 97 1.95 -19.80 11.73
CA MET A 97 1.43 -20.39 12.98
C MET A 97 0.09 -19.76 13.36
N ARG A 98 0.03 -18.42 13.39
CA ARG A 98 -1.20 -17.70 13.73
C ARG A 98 -2.34 -18.02 12.76
N VAL A 99 -2.08 -18.06 11.45
CA VAL A 99 -3.12 -18.37 10.46
C VAL A 99 -3.60 -19.80 10.63
N GLN A 100 -2.72 -20.74 10.93
CA GLN A 100 -3.08 -22.13 11.14
C GLN A 100 -3.89 -22.31 12.44
N ASP A 101 -3.41 -21.73 13.54
CA ASP A 101 -3.95 -22.02 14.89
C ASP A 101 -5.19 -21.18 15.21
N GLU A 102 -5.23 -19.91 14.81
CA GLU A 102 -6.32 -18.99 15.14
C GLU A 102 -7.42 -18.95 14.07
N PHE A 103 -7.10 -19.26 12.82
CA PHE A 103 -8.02 -19.10 11.68
C PHE A 103 -8.22 -20.38 10.85
N GLY A 104 -7.71 -21.52 11.31
CA GLY A 104 -7.87 -22.80 10.61
C GLY A 104 -7.30 -22.82 9.18
N GLY A 105 -6.34 -21.92 8.88
CA GLY A 105 -5.75 -21.76 7.55
C GLY A 105 -6.47 -20.76 6.64
N ASP A 106 -7.65 -20.26 7.02
CA ASP A 106 -8.46 -19.32 6.21
C ASP A 106 -8.58 -17.94 6.89
N LEU A 107 -7.57 -17.11 6.70
CA LEU A 107 -7.61 -15.74 7.20
C LEU A 107 -8.73 -14.92 6.55
N ARG A 108 -9.08 -15.19 5.27
CA ARG A 108 -10.10 -14.43 4.56
C ARG A 108 -11.47 -14.56 5.21
N ALA A 109 -11.86 -15.77 5.62
CA ALA A 109 -13.12 -16.00 6.32
C ALA A 109 -13.23 -15.18 7.62
N ALA A 110 -12.12 -15.04 8.37
CA ALA A 110 -12.07 -14.26 9.60
C ALA A 110 -12.24 -12.75 9.39
N LEU A 111 -12.09 -12.24 8.17
CA LEU A 111 -12.21 -10.82 7.83
C LEU A 111 -13.60 -10.41 7.32
N THR A 112 -14.56 -11.32 7.21
CA THR A 112 -15.90 -11.06 6.68
C THR A 112 -16.85 -10.40 7.68
N GLY A 113 -16.43 -10.23 8.92
CA GLY A 113 -17.22 -9.63 10.01
C GLY A 113 -17.19 -8.08 10.02
N PRO A 114 -17.53 -7.45 11.16
CA PRO A 114 -17.47 -6.01 11.30
C PRO A 114 -16.10 -5.44 10.95
N LEU A 115 -16.07 -4.34 10.23
CA LEU A 115 -14.83 -3.72 9.73
C LEU A 115 -13.81 -3.41 10.84
N SER A 116 -14.28 -2.99 12.02
CA SER A 116 -13.42 -2.75 13.18
C SER A 116 -12.74 -4.02 13.68
N ALA A 117 -13.45 -5.16 13.67
CA ALA A 117 -12.91 -6.46 14.04
C ALA A 117 -11.89 -6.94 13.01
N ALA A 118 -12.20 -6.83 11.71
CA ALA A 118 -11.29 -7.20 10.62
C ALA A 118 -9.98 -6.39 10.68
N ARG A 119 -10.05 -5.07 10.90
CA ARG A 119 -8.87 -4.22 11.12
C ARG A 119 -8.06 -4.65 12.35
N LYS A 120 -8.74 -4.96 13.48
CA LYS A 120 -8.08 -5.43 14.69
C LYS A 120 -7.33 -6.72 14.45
N THR A 121 -7.96 -7.68 13.78
CA THR A 121 -7.35 -8.97 13.39
C THR A 121 -6.10 -8.74 12.53
N LEU A 122 -6.18 -7.95 11.46
CA LEU A 122 -5.04 -7.68 10.59
C LEU A 122 -3.87 -6.99 11.31
N LYS A 123 -4.16 -6.10 12.25
CA LYS A 123 -3.13 -5.39 13.03
C LYS A 123 -2.39 -6.27 14.05
N GLN A 124 -2.81 -7.51 14.25
CA GLN A 124 -2.09 -8.48 15.04
C GLN A 124 -0.91 -9.11 14.28
N PHE A 125 -0.88 -8.98 12.95
CA PHE A 125 0.21 -9.51 12.14
C PHE A 125 1.43 -8.58 12.13
N PRO A 126 2.65 -9.14 12.14
CA PRO A 126 3.89 -8.36 12.16
C PRO A 126 3.98 -7.34 11.02
N GLY A 127 4.16 -6.07 11.35
CA GLY A 127 4.35 -4.98 10.39
C GLY A 127 3.08 -4.48 9.72
N ILE A 128 1.89 -4.95 10.12
CA ILE A 128 0.60 -4.45 9.63
C ILE A 128 0.04 -3.41 10.60
N ALA A 129 0.01 -2.16 10.17
CA ALA A 129 -0.66 -1.04 10.84
C ALA A 129 -1.93 -0.64 10.06
N ASP A 130 -2.63 0.44 10.49
CA ASP A 130 -3.88 0.88 9.85
C ASP A 130 -3.78 1.01 8.32
N PRO A 131 -2.72 1.64 7.72
CA PRO A 131 -2.62 1.72 6.28
C PRO A 131 -2.48 0.36 5.57
N GLY A 132 -1.80 -0.59 6.22
CA GLY A 132 -1.66 -1.96 5.72
C GLY A 132 -2.97 -2.73 5.80
N ALA A 133 -3.67 -2.64 6.92
CA ALA A 133 -4.98 -3.26 7.11
C ALA A 133 -6.02 -2.73 6.11
N ASP A 134 -6.09 -1.41 5.94
CA ASP A 134 -6.99 -0.77 4.97
C ASP A 134 -6.69 -1.21 3.53
N ARG A 135 -5.41 -1.32 3.17
CA ARG A 135 -4.98 -1.81 1.86
C ARG A 135 -5.42 -3.26 1.64
N ILE A 136 -5.19 -4.14 2.61
CA ILE A 136 -5.59 -5.56 2.53
C ILE A 136 -7.10 -5.66 2.31
N LEU A 137 -7.90 -5.00 3.13
CA LEU A 137 -9.36 -5.07 3.08
C LEU A 137 -9.92 -4.52 1.75
N LEU A 138 -9.32 -3.46 1.21
CA LEU A 138 -9.71 -2.90 -0.08
C LEU A 138 -9.39 -3.86 -1.23
N PHE A 139 -8.13 -4.31 -1.34
CA PHE A 139 -7.67 -5.11 -2.48
C PHE A 139 -8.19 -6.55 -2.45
N ALA A 140 -8.48 -7.09 -1.27
CA ALA A 140 -9.18 -8.36 -1.13
C ALA A 140 -10.68 -8.29 -1.48
N GLY A 141 -11.21 -7.11 -1.79
CA GLY A 141 -12.63 -6.91 -2.10
C GLY A 141 -13.57 -7.05 -0.89
N ILE A 142 -13.02 -7.01 0.33
CA ILE A 142 -13.80 -7.19 1.56
C ILE A 142 -14.58 -5.93 1.90
N ALA A 143 -13.96 -4.75 1.80
CA ALA A 143 -14.64 -3.49 2.09
C ALA A 143 -14.10 -2.34 1.23
N PRO A 144 -14.97 -1.46 0.71
CA PRO A 144 -14.60 -0.30 -0.09
C PRO A 144 -14.04 0.83 0.80
N ILE A 145 -12.89 0.60 1.43
CA ILE A 145 -12.24 1.54 2.33
C ILE A 145 -11.52 2.65 1.55
N ALA A 146 -11.51 3.86 2.07
CA ALA A 146 -10.68 4.96 1.56
C ALA A 146 -9.21 4.73 1.96
N ALA A 147 -8.61 3.66 1.46
CA ALA A 147 -7.21 3.37 1.69
C ALA A 147 -6.32 4.36 0.94
N VAL A 148 -5.21 4.77 1.56
CA VAL A 148 -4.20 5.65 0.98
C VAL A 148 -2.83 4.97 1.09
N PRO A 149 -1.98 5.04 0.04
CA PRO A 149 -0.64 4.50 0.13
C PRO A 149 0.17 5.24 1.20
N SER A 150 0.71 4.50 2.18
CA SER A 150 1.45 5.08 3.31
C SER A 150 2.67 5.90 2.89
N ASN A 151 3.27 5.56 1.76
CA ASN A 151 4.43 6.25 1.18
C ASN A 151 4.07 7.31 0.13
N ALA A 152 2.79 7.58 -0.11
CA ALA A 152 2.31 8.55 -1.11
C ALA A 152 1.23 9.51 -0.58
N THR A 153 1.08 9.64 0.73
CA THR A 153 0.15 10.59 1.36
C THR A 153 0.40 12.03 0.91
N GLN A 154 1.67 12.38 0.65
CA GLN A 154 2.06 13.70 0.15
C GLN A 154 1.40 14.08 -1.17
N VAL A 155 1.04 13.13 -2.02
CA VAL A 155 0.40 13.43 -3.32
C VAL A 155 -0.87 14.23 -3.10
N LEU A 156 -1.79 13.72 -2.29
CA LEU A 156 -3.09 14.33 -2.04
C LEU A 156 -2.96 15.65 -1.27
N VAL A 157 -2.19 15.67 -0.18
CA VAL A 157 -2.05 16.90 0.63
C VAL A 157 -1.31 18.01 -0.12
N ARG A 158 -0.36 17.69 -1.00
CA ARG A 158 0.33 18.69 -1.83
C ARG A 158 -0.57 19.25 -2.91
N VAL A 159 -1.35 18.41 -3.58
CA VAL A 159 -2.26 18.87 -4.63
C VAL A 159 -3.36 19.74 -4.05
N LEU A 160 -3.95 19.34 -2.93
CA LEU A 160 -5.10 20.02 -2.31
C LEU A 160 -4.67 21.21 -1.45
N ASP A 161 -3.74 21.00 -0.52
CA ASP A 161 -3.43 21.97 0.54
C ASP A 161 -2.13 22.74 0.26
N GLY A 162 -1.32 22.30 -0.70
CA GLY A 162 -0.07 22.94 -1.11
C GLY A 162 1.10 22.72 -0.15
N VAL A 163 0.91 22.02 0.96
CA VAL A 163 1.93 21.75 1.95
C VAL A 163 1.77 20.34 2.52
N GLU A 164 2.89 19.69 2.81
CA GLU A 164 2.92 18.45 3.58
C GLU A 164 3.26 18.82 5.03
N GLY A 165 2.34 18.51 5.96
CA GLY A 165 2.57 18.73 7.39
C GLY A 165 3.69 17.79 7.93
N LYS A 166 4.30 18.17 9.04
CA LYS A 166 5.33 17.35 9.70
C LYS A 166 4.77 16.08 10.35
N ASN A 167 3.49 16.08 10.72
CA ASN A 167 2.83 14.96 11.37
C ASN A 167 2.28 13.98 10.33
N TYR A 168 2.90 12.79 10.25
CA TYR A 168 2.49 11.74 9.33
C TYR A 168 1.02 11.30 9.54
N VAL A 169 0.58 11.13 10.78
CA VAL A 169 -0.79 10.66 11.08
C VAL A 169 -1.82 11.68 10.60
N ALA A 170 -1.55 12.97 10.79
CA ALA A 170 -2.42 14.03 10.30
C ALA A 170 -2.49 14.06 8.76
N ASN A 171 -1.34 13.92 8.09
CA ASN A 171 -1.29 13.83 6.62
C ASN A 171 -2.05 12.61 6.10
N TYR A 172 -1.88 11.45 6.75
CA TYR A 172 -2.59 10.22 6.37
C TYR A 172 -4.10 10.40 6.51
N ARG A 173 -4.58 10.90 7.65
CA ARG A 173 -6.01 11.15 7.89
C ARG A 173 -6.58 12.18 6.90
N ARG A 174 -5.84 13.24 6.62
CA ARG A 174 -6.25 14.26 5.64
C ARG A 174 -6.39 13.67 4.24
N ALA A 175 -5.42 12.88 3.81
CA ALA A 175 -5.47 12.18 2.52
C ALA A 175 -6.60 11.15 2.47
N GLN A 176 -6.81 10.39 3.53
CA GLN A 176 -7.90 9.43 3.64
C GLN A 176 -9.27 10.10 3.57
N GLN A 177 -9.46 11.20 4.29
CA GLN A 177 -10.70 11.98 4.25
C GLN A 177 -11.00 12.51 2.84
N ALA A 178 -9.97 13.00 2.13
CA ALA A 178 -10.14 13.47 0.77
C ALA A 178 -10.63 12.36 -0.19
N ILE A 179 -10.15 11.14 -0.03
CA ILE A 179 -10.64 9.98 -0.79
C ILE A 179 -12.06 9.59 -0.33
N GLU A 180 -12.33 9.60 0.98
CA GLU A 180 -13.67 9.27 1.50
C GLU A 180 -14.74 10.20 0.96
N ASP A 181 -14.47 11.52 0.91
CA ASP A 181 -15.41 12.55 0.50
C ASP A 181 -15.65 12.58 -1.02
N ALA A 182 -14.63 12.27 -1.83
CA ALA A 182 -14.64 12.55 -3.26
C ALA A 182 -14.68 11.30 -4.16
N VAL A 183 -14.35 10.11 -3.64
CA VAL A 183 -14.31 8.87 -4.43
C VAL A 183 -15.47 7.96 -4.04
N PRO A 184 -16.29 7.51 -5.00
CA PRO A 184 -17.41 6.62 -4.73
C PRO A 184 -17.02 5.44 -3.84
N LYS A 185 -17.91 5.08 -2.90
CA LYS A 185 -17.72 3.96 -1.97
C LYS A 185 -17.92 2.61 -2.68
N LYS A 186 -17.05 2.35 -3.68
CA LYS A 186 -17.00 1.13 -4.49
C LYS A 186 -15.57 0.62 -4.54
N ILE A 187 -15.39 -0.70 -4.52
CA ILE A 187 -14.07 -1.36 -4.55
C ILE A 187 -13.23 -0.83 -5.73
N ASP A 188 -13.76 -0.92 -6.95
CA ASP A 188 -13.03 -0.53 -8.15
C ASP A 188 -12.61 0.94 -8.15
N ALA A 189 -13.52 1.85 -7.76
CA ALA A 189 -13.22 3.27 -7.72
C ALA A 189 -12.09 3.59 -6.70
N ARG A 190 -12.12 2.98 -5.53
CA ARG A 190 -11.11 3.19 -4.47
C ARG A 190 -9.81 2.47 -4.75
N THR A 191 -9.85 1.30 -5.38
CA THR A 191 -8.66 0.59 -5.88
C THR A 191 -7.96 1.42 -6.96
N ARG A 192 -8.72 1.95 -7.93
CA ARG A 192 -8.21 2.88 -8.95
C ARG A 192 -7.50 4.09 -8.31
N ALA A 193 -8.16 4.74 -7.36
CA ALA A 193 -7.60 5.91 -6.67
C ALA A 193 -6.30 5.56 -5.94
N TYR A 194 -6.28 4.45 -5.20
CA TYR A 194 -5.09 3.97 -4.49
C TYR A 194 -3.91 3.76 -5.43
N LEU A 195 -4.13 3.04 -6.54
CA LEU A 195 -3.08 2.66 -7.49
C LEU A 195 -2.50 3.88 -8.20
N LEU A 196 -3.34 4.80 -8.68
CA LEU A 196 -2.89 6.02 -9.35
C LEU A 196 -2.11 6.95 -8.41
N VAL A 197 -2.59 7.15 -7.18
CA VAL A 197 -1.90 7.96 -6.18
C VAL A 197 -0.55 7.32 -5.80
N LYS A 198 -0.52 5.98 -5.62
CA LYS A 198 0.71 5.24 -5.32
C LYS A 198 1.72 5.42 -6.45
N HIS A 199 1.33 5.14 -7.67
CA HIS A 199 2.21 5.22 -8.83
C HIS A 199 2.75 6.65 -9.01
N HIS A 200 1.89 7.66 -8.93
CA HIS A 200 2.29 9.06 -9.03
C HIS A 200 3.28 9.48 -7.93
N GLY A 201 3.07 9.02 -6.71
CA GLY A 201 3.99 9.27 -5.59
C GLY A 201 5.36 8.61 -5.77
N GLN A 202 5.41 7.46 -6.42
CA GLN A 202 6.65 6.73 -6.70
C GLN A 202 7.44 7.33 -7.87
N GLU A 203 6.75 7.77 -8.94
CA GLU A 203 7.40 8.19 -10.17
C GLU A 203 7.71 9.69 -10.22
N ILE A 204 6.76 10.52 -9.84
CA ILE A 204 6.83 11.99 -10.02
C ILE A 204 6.76 12.75 -8.71
N CYS A 205 5.67 12.59 -7.93
CA CYS A 205 5.46 13.35 -6.70
C CYS A 205 6.22 12.75 -5.52
N LYS A 206 7.50 12.51 -5.70
CA LYS A 206 8.38 11.96 -4.65
C LYS A 206 8.43 12.88 -3.44
N ARG A 207 8.59 12.31 -2.25
CA ARG A 207 8.69 13.11 -1.01
C ARG A 207 9.88 14.05 -1.05
N THR A 208 11.02 13.53 -1.48
CA THR A 208 12.24 14.32 -1.74
C THR A 208 12.43 14.50 -3.23
N LYS A 209 12.75 15.72 -3.67
CA LYS A 209 13.00 16.08 -5.08
C LYS A 209 11.87 15.66 -6.04
N PRO A 210 10.63 16.15 -5.85
CA PRO A 210 9.54 15.86 -6.77
C PRO A 210 9.83 16.44 -8.15
N LYS A 211 9.46 15.70 -9.21
CA LYS A 211 9.65 16.09 -10.61
C LYS A 211 8.47 16.94 -11.11
N CYS A 212 8.26 18.10 -10.49
CA CYS A 212 7.05 18.92 -10.71
C CYS A 212 6.91 19.41 -12.16
N GLU A 213 8.01 19.64 -12.85
CA GLU A 213 8.06 20.10 -14.24
C GLU A 213 7.52 19.04 -15.22
N GLN A 214 7.58 17.76 -14.85
CA GLN A 214 7.05 16.63 -15.63
C GLN A 214 5.65 16.20 -15.17
N CYS A 215 5.10 16.87 -14.16
CA CYS A 215 3.87 16.44 -13.50
C CYS A 215 2.64 16.83 -14.35
N PRO A 216 1.74 15.87 -14.68
CA PRO A 216 0.56 16.14 -15.52
C PRO A 216 -0.46 17.06 -14.84
N VAL A 217 -0.30 17.33 -13.54
CA VAL A 217 -1.20 18.19 -12.77
C VAL A 217 -0.53 19.42 -12.19
N SER A 218 0.72 19.73 -12.60
CA SER A 218 1.48 20.87 -12.08
C SER A 218 0.71 22.19 -12.18
N ALA A 219 0.09 22.45 -13.32
CA ALA A 219 -0.68 23.68 -13.56
C ALA A 219 -1.80 23.95 -12.55
N ASN A 220 -2.36 22.90 -11.91
CA ASN A 220 -3.45 23.00 -10.94
C ASN A 220 -3.04 22.53 -9.53
N CYS A 221 -1.73 22.31 -9.30
CA CYS A 221 -1.23 21.80 -8.03
C CYS A 221 -0.91 22.94 -7.07
N ALA A 222 -1.57 22.96 -5.90
CA ALA A 222 -1.36 23.99 -4.88
C ALA A 222 0.09 24.02 -4.35
N TYR A 223 0.79 22.89 -4.33
CA TYR A 223 2.19 22.81 -3.93
C TYR A 223 3.11 23.47 -4.98
N PHE A 224 2.87 23.18 -6.27
CA PHE A 224 3.67 23.75 -7.36
C PHE A 224 3.52 25.27 -7.42
N ALA A 225 2.28 25.77 -7.29
CA ALA A 225 2.00 27.21 -7.28
C ALA A 225 2.66 27.99 -6.12
N ARG A 226 3.12 27.29 -5.07
CA ARG A 226 3.81 27.90 -3.91
C ARG A 226 5.33 27.79 -3.97
N ARG A 227 5.89 27.14 -4.99
CA ARG A 227 7.34 27.02 -5.12
C ARG A 227 7.94 28.37 -5.55
N PRO A 228 9.06 28.82 -4.95
CA PRO A 228 9.78 29.96 -5.45
C PRO A 228 10.22 29.72 -6.90
N GLY A 229 9.83 30.60 -7.82
CA GLY A 229 10.22 30.52 -9.24
C GLY A 229 9.33 29.64 -10.12
N SER A 230 8.11 29.30 -9.70
CA SER A 230 7.08 28.66 -10.55
C SER A 230 6.21 29.72 -11.23
#